data_46fe9fd96d0d01fc01863f0ddd5f803c
#
_entry.id   46fe9fd96d0d01fc01863f0ddd5f803c
#
_cell.length_a   1.000
_cell.length_b   1.000
_cell.length_c   1.000
_cell.angle_alpha   90.00
_cell.angle_beta   90.00
_cell.angle_gamma   90.00
#
_symmetry.space_group_name_H-M   'P 1'
#
loop_
_entity.id
_entity.type
_entity.pdbx_description
1 polymer ?
#
loop_
_entity_poly.entity_id
_entity_poly.type
_entity_poly.pdbx_seq_one_letter_code
_entity_poly.pdbx_strand_id
1 'polypeptide(L)'
;MKNTLYLFMCLITTLCLAQSKEYNSAVVKINKYVEGTLVTPYSDDSVPLIIFIMDAGAINRDGNDRMSKNDTFKHLAYELAKSGIATYRYDKRLFKMDGLGIREHEISLDHFIEDAISVIEFFKKNKKYKKISIAGHGQGSLIGMIAAKGRANSFISIAGNAMPLDQVIIEQIAKQAPGLDKSAAVAFEQLKKSGRATEYDPALESIFRYDLQPFMRSWLQYNPSEEIVELEIPILIMYGDKDLQVETAQAEKLKEVVPQADFLFVQNMNHILKEIKGGRLDNHKSYNEPFRKIMPEIISGITNFVKQ
;
A
#
# COMPACT_ATOMS: atom_id res chain seq x y z
N MET A 1 57.65 -18.85 56.24
CA MET A 1 56.58 -17.90 55.90
C MET A 1 56.08 -18.28 54.52
N LYS A 2 54.91 -18.95 54.49
CA LYS A 2 54.31 -19.42 53.23
C LYS A 2 53.23 -18.39 52.79
N ASN A 3 53.46 -17.74 51.68
CA ASN A 3 52.45 -16.82 51.06
C ASN A 3 51.49 -17.66 50.21
N THR A 4 50.26 -17.77 50.66
CA THR A 4 49.17 -18.41 49.92
C THR A 4 48.48 -17.35 49.07
N LEU A 5 48.67 -17.43 47.75
CA LEU A 5 48.04 -16.56 46.75
C LEU A 5 46.66 -17.11 46.46
N TYR A 6 45.58 -16.38 46.88
CA TYR A 6 44.20 -16.72 46.51
C TYR A 6 43.89 -16.16 45.12
N LEU A 7 43.71 -17.04 44.16
CA LEU A 7 43.23 -16.71 42.80
C LEU A 7 41.73 -16.57 42.83
N PHE A 8 41.23 -15.35 42.79
CA PHE A 8 39.79 -15.07 42.71
C PHE A 8 39.35 -15.20 41.23
N MET A 9 38.76 -16.36 40.90
CA MET A 9 38.24 -16.62 39.56
C MET A 9 36.83 -16.01 39.45
N CYS A 10 36.74 -14.77 38.89
CA CYS A 10 35.45 -14.15 38.54
C CYS A 10 34.80 -14.91 37.37
N LEU A 11 33.80 -15.73 37.68
CA LEU A 11 32.92 -16.32 36.67
C LEU A 11 32.00 -15.25 36.12
N ILE A 12 32.35 -14.65 35.00
CA ILE A 12 31.46 -13.75 34.23
C ILE A 12 30.49 -14.69 33.48
N THR A 13 29.32 -14.92 34.04
CA THR A 13 28.20 -15.52 33.33
C THR A 13 27.63 -14.48 32.36
N THR A 14 28.05 -14.52 31.10
CA THR A 14 27.37 -13.83 30.02
C THR A 14 25.99 -14.45 29.84
N LEU A 15 24.97 -13.82 30.42
CA LEU A 15 23.59 -14.08 30.05
C LEU A 15 23.45 -13.67 28.56
N CYS A 16 23.55 -14.63 27.68
CA CYS A 16 23.13 -14.48 26.29
C CYS A 16 21.58 -14.41 26.34
N LEU A 17 21.03 -13.20 26.45
CA LEU A 17 19.61 -12.96 26.19
C LEU A 17 19.38 -13.30 24.72
N ALA A 18 19.00 -14.56 24.48
CA ALA A 18 18.45 -14.94 23.18
C ALA A 18 17.19 -14.09 23.00
N GLN A 19 17.30 -13.08 22.15
CA GLN A 19 16.16 -12.27 21.74
C GLN A 19 15.19 -13.24 21.05
N SER A 20 14.10 -13.59 21.73
CA SER A 20 13.09 -14.48 21.16
C SER A 20 12.59 -13.84 19.86
N LYS A 21 12.75 -14.55 18.75
CA LYS A 21 12.18 -14.08 17.49
C LYS A 21 10.67 -14.00 17.68
N GLU A 22 10.10 -12.79 17.54
CA GLU A 22 8.66 -12.57 17.72
C GLU A 22 7.85 -13.02 16.51
N TYR A 23 8.50 -13.18 15.36
CA TYR A 23 7.87 -13.57 14.08
C TYR A 23 8.85 -14.28 13.15
N ASN A 24 8.31 -15.02 12.20
CA ASN A 24 9.04 -15.58 11.05
C ASN A 24 8.79 -14.75 9.79
N SER A 25 9.80 -14.67 8.91
CA SER A 25 9.69 -13.98 7.62
C SER A 25 10.19 -14.91 6.52
N ALA A 26 9.37 -15.14 5.50
CA ALA A 26 9.68 -16.02 4.38
C ALA A 26 9.23 -15.42 3.05
N VAL A 27 10.00 -15.67 1.99
CA VAL A 27 9.58 -15.36 0.62
C VAL A 27 8.58 -16.44 0.17
N VAL A 28 7.42 -16.00 -0.33
CA VAL A 28 6.38 -16.88 -0.87
C VAL A 28 6.06 -16.47 -2.31
N LYS A 29 6.24 -17.40 -3.24
CA LYS A 29 5.90 -17.22 -4.64
C LYS A 29 4.50 -17.81 -4.89
N ILE A 30 3.60 -17.00 -5.39
CA ILE A 30 2.22 -17.39 -5.72
C ILE A 30 2.15 -17.92 -7.16
N ASN A 31 2.71 -17.15 -8.11
CA ASN A 31 2.78 -17.51 -9.54
C ASN A 31 3.99 -16.81 -10.19
N LYS A 32 4.07 -16.83 -11.52
CA LYS A 32 5.19 -16.19 -12.24
C LYS A 32 5.24 -14.67 -12.08
N TYR A 33 4.10 -14.02 -11.81
CA TYR A 33 4.00 -12.57 -11.68
C TYR A 33 4.09 -12.09 -10.22
N VAL A 34 3.64 -12.92 -9.28
CA VAL A 34 3.46 -12.55 -7.87
C VAL A 34 4.41 -13.35 -6.99
N GLU A 35 5.33 -12.62 -6.38
CA GLU A 35 6.22 -13.07 -5.32
C GLU A 35 6.28 -12.02 -4.24
N GLY A 36 6.20 -12.43 -2.98
CA GLY A 36 6.12 -11.52 -1.85
C GLY A 36 6.80 -12.05 -0.61
N THR A 37 6.73 -11.27 0.46
CA THR A 37 7.20 -11.64 1.78
C THR A 37 6.02 -11.85 2.71
N LEU A 38 5.94 -13.04 3.26
CA LEU A 38 5.03 -13.41 4.34
C LEU A 38 5.73 -13.23 5.67
N VAL A 39 5.16 -12.41 6.55
CA VAL A 39 5.60 -12.29 7.95
C VAL A 39 4.51 -12.90 8.81
N THR A 40 4.88 -13.87 9.66
CA THR A 40 3.92 -14.61 10.48
C THR A 40 4.37 -14.55 11.94
N PRO A 41 3.52 -14.14 12.90
CA PRO A 41 3.83 -14.23 14.31
C PRO A 41 4.04 -15.67 14.72
N TYR A 42 4.86 -15.89 15.74
CA TYR A 42 4.93 -17.21 16.38
C TYR A 42 3.63 -17.43 17.16
N SER A 43 2.81 -18.34 16.68
CA SER A 43 1.56 -18.76 17.31
C SER A 43 1.20 -20.16 16.84
N ASP A 44 0.74 -20.99 17.77
CA ASP A 44 0.14 -22.29 17.47
C ASP A 44 -1.32 -22.14 16.98
N ASP A 45 -1.93 -21.01 17.33
CA ASP A 45 -3.28 -20.66 16.90
C ASP A 45 -3.31 -20.10 15.48
N SER A 46 -4.49 -20.19 14.88
CA SER A 46 -4.77 -19.53 13.60
C SER A 46 -4.88 -18.01 13.81
N VAL A 47 -4.15 -17.25 12.99
CA VAL A 47 -4.02 -15.80 13.09
C VAL A 47 -4.71 -15.08 11.92
N PRO A 48 -5.14 -13.81 12.06
CA PRO A 48 -5.58 -13.02 10.92
C PRO A 48 -4.41 -12.72 9.97
N LEU A 49 -4.71 -12.56 8.69
CA LEU A 49 -3.75 -12.20 7.63
C LEU A 49 -4.18 -10.90 6.95
N ILE A 50 -3.24 -9.97 6.82
CA ILE A 50 -3.42 -8.78 5.98
C ILE A 50 -2.59 -8.94 4.70
N ILE A 51 -3.23 -8.75 3.54
CA ILE A 51 -2.57 -8.68 2.24
C ILE A 51 -2.46 -7.20 1.86
N PHE A 52 -1.21 -6.71 1.70
CA PHE A 52 -0.95 -5.33 1.30
C PHE A 52 -0.83 -5.22 -0.21
N ILE A 53 -1.52 -4.22 -0.78
CA ILE A 53 -1.46 -3.84 -2.20
C ILE A 53 -0.86 -2.43 -2.28
N MET A 54 0.29 -2.31 -2.96
CA MET A 54 1.06 -1.08 -3.01
C MET A 54 0.46 -0.03 -3.95
N ASP A 55 0.88 1.20 -3.74
CA ASP A 55 0.44 2.39 -4.48
C ASP A 55 0.87 2.39 -5.96
N ALA A 56 0.53 3.46 -6.68
CA ALA A 56 0.86 3.69 -8.09
C ALA A 56 2.38 3.66 -8.35
N GLY A 57 2.74 3.29 -9.58
CA GLY A 57 4.14 3.21 -9.98
C GLY A 57 4.80 1.86 -9.77
N ALA A 58 6.11 1.82 -10.06
CA ALA A 58 6.96 0.64 -9.92
C ALA A 58 7.46 0.52 -8.48
N ILE A 59 6.54 0.20 -7.57
CA ILE A 59 6.80 0.09 -6.12
C ILE A 59 6.97 -1.38 -5.73
N ASN A 60 8.02 -1.67 -4.95
CA ASN A 60 8.27 -3.00 -4.41
C ASN A 60 7.43 -3.28 -3.14
N ARG A 61 7.49 -4.51 -2.66
CA ARG A 61 6.77 -4.99 -1.48
C ARG A 61 7.03 -4.24 -0.18
N ASP A 62 8.13 -3.50 -0.08
CA ASP A 62 8.52 -2.75 1.11
C ASP A 62 8.08 -1.28 1.08
N GLY A 63 7.47 -0.84 -0.04
CA GLY A 63 7.04 0.54 -0.27
C GLY A 63 8.11 1.42 -0.92
N ASN A 64 9.14 0.83 -1.51
CA ASN A 64 10.25 1.54 -2.15
C ASN A 64 10.12 1.52 -3.67
N ASP A 65 10.66 2.55 -4.31
CA ASP A 65 10.86 2.63 -5.75
C ASP A 65 12.33 2.91 -6.10
N ARG A 66 12.63 3.23 -7.35
CA ARG A 66 14.00 3.56 -7.80
C ARG A 66 14.54 4.88 -7.22
N MET A 67 13.67 5.79 -6.81
CA MET A 67 14.00 7.15 -6.35
C MET A 67 13.86 7.31 -4.84
N SER A 68 13.10 6.44 -4.18
CA SER A 68 12.76 6.53 -2.78
C SER A 68 12.97 5.22 -2.03
N LYS A 69 13.52 5.33 -0.81
CA LYS A 69 13.70 4.20 0.11
C LYS A 69 13.16 4.56 1.48
N ASN A 70 11.95 4.14 1.77
CA ASN A 70 11.26 4.43 3.03
C ASN A 70 10.99 3.22 3.91
N ASP A 71 10.99 2.00 3.34
CA ASP A 71 10.75 0.71 4.02
C ASP A 71 9.45 0.68 4.87
N THR A 72 8.48 1.51 4.57
CA THR A 72 7.26 1.69 5.37
C THR A 72 6.50 0.39 5.56
N PHE A 73 6.18 -0.31 4.47
CA PHE A 73 5.37 -1.53 4.57
C PHE A 73 6.14 -2.71 5.15
N LYS A 74 7.46 -2.72 5.04
CA LYS A 74 8.32 -3.68 5.76
C LYS A 74 8.21 -3.50 7.27
N HIS A 75 8.37 -2.26 7.74
CA HIS A 75 8.27 -1.95 9.18
C HIS A 75 6.85 -2.17 9.70
N LEU A 76 5.82 -1.76 8.95
CA LEU A 76 4.42 -1.99 9.30
C LEU A 76 4.13 -3.48 9.47
N ALA A 77 4.63 -4.31 8.56
CA ALA A 77 4.45 -5.76 8.64
C ALA A 77 5.08 -6.37 9.90
N TYR A 78 6.25 -5.89 10.32
CA TYR A 78 6.91 -6.37 11.53
C TYR A 78 6.16 -5.94 12.80
N GLU A 79 5.69 -4.70 12.88
CA GLU A 79 4.91 -4.22 14.03
C GLU A 79 3.56 -4.93 14.14
N LEU A 80 2.88 -5.19 13.03
CA LEU A 80 1.65 -5.97 13.00
C LEU A 80 1.88 -7.44 13.41
N ALA A 81 3.02 -8.03 13.04
CA ALA A 81 3.38 -9.38 13.44
C ALA A 81 3.61 -9.47 14.97
N LYS A 82 4.26 -8.47 15.58
CA LYS A 82 4.36 -8.36 17.05
C LYS A 82 2.98 -8.26 17.72
N SER A 83 2.03 -7.67 17.00
CA SER A 83 0.63 -7.60 17.44
C SER A 83 -0.18 -8.85 17.12
N GLY A 84 0.44 -9.97 16.69
CA GLY A 84 -0.24 -11.23 16.43
C GLY A 84 -0.99 -11.31 15.08
N ILE A 85 -0.64 -10.47 14.11
CA ILE A 85 -1.26 -10.41 12.78
C ILE A 85 -0.22 -10.81 11.73
N ALA A 86 -0.53 -11.83 10.93
CA ALA A 86 0.28 -12.17 9.76
C ALA A 86 0.09 -11.14 8.63
N THR A 87 1.14 -10.93 7.85
CA THR A 87 1.08 -10.00 6.72
C THR A 87 1.73 -10.60 5.48
N TYR A 88 1.14 -10.37 4.32
CA TYR A 88 1.75 -10.66 3.04
C TYR A 88 1.80 -9.40 2.20
N ARG A 89 2.97 -9.08 1.66
CA ARG A 89 3.21 -7.96 0.75
C ARG A 89 4.04 -8.43 -0.44
N TYR A 90 3.66 -8.02 -1.64
CA TYR A 90 4.26 -8.50 -2.87
C TYR A 90 4.68 -7.36 -3.80
N ASP A 91 5.65 -7.63 -4.67
CA ASP A 91 6.11 -6.67 -5.66
C ASP A 91 5.05 -6.55 -6.76
N LYS A 92 4.72 -5.32 -7.12
CA LYS A 92 3.86 -5.08 -8.29
C LYS A 92 4.52 -5.61 -9.56
N ARG A 93 3.72 -6.11 -10.47
CA ARG A 93 4.15 -6.57 -11.79
C ARG A 93 4.99 -5.51 -12.52
N LEU A 94 4.60 -4.24 -12.40
CA LEU A 94 5.29 -3.09 -12.96
C LEU A 94 6.74 -2.93 -12.42
N PHE A 95 6.98 -3.25 -11.14
CA PHE A 95 8.33 -3.23 -10.55
C PHE A 95 9.26 -4.29 -11.16
N LYS A 96 8.68 -5.40 -11.66
CA LYS A 96 9.42 -6.57 -12.17
C LYS A 96 9.35 -6.71 -13.70
N MET A 97 8.83 -5.71 -14.41
CA MET A 97 8.57 -5.74 -15.85
C MET A 97 9.76 -6.25 -16.67
N ASP A 98 10.94 -5.68 -16.44
CA ASP A 98 12.16 -6.03 -17.18
C ASP A 98 12.50 -7.52 -17.03
N GLY A 99 12.44 -8.05 -15.79
CA GLY A 99 12.70 -9.46 -15.50
C GLY A 99 11.61 -10.41 -16.01
N LEU A 100 10.42 -9.91 -16.29
CA LEU A 100 9.29 -10.68 -16.83
C LEU A 100 9.19 -10.58 -18.36
N GLY A 101 9.98 -9.73 -19.01
CA GLY A 101 9.89 -9.47 -20.45
C GLY A 101 8.59 -8.79 -20.87
N ILE A 102 7.95 -8.01 -19.97
CA ILE A 102 6.68 -7.32 -20.23
C ILE A 102 6.98 -5.90 -20.67
N ARG A 103 6.34 -5.45 -21.75
CA ARG A 103 6.42 -4.07 -22.22
C ARG A 103 5.34 -3.21 -21.56
N GLU A 104 5.59 -1.92 -21.43
CA GLU A 104 4.70 -1.01 -20.71
C GLU A 104 3.27 -1.01 -21.27
N HIS A 105 3.12 -0.96 -22.59
CA HIS A 105 1.82 -0.97 -23.25
C HIS A 105 1.03 -2.29 -23.11
N GLU A 106 1.66 -3.34 -22.57
CA GLU A 106 1.00 -4.62 -22.25
C GLU A 106 0.43 -4.64 -20.83
N ILE A 107 0.68 -3.58 -20.01
CA ILE A 107 0.18 -3.49 -18.64
C ILE A 107 -1.21 -2.82 -18.65
N SER A 108 -2.11 -3.39 -17.84
CA SER A 108 -3.41 -2.79 -17.50
C SER A 108 -3.63 -2.81 -15.98
N LEU A 109 -4.60 -2.03 -15.49
CA LEU A 109 -5.02 -2.09 -14.09
C LEU A 109 -5.60 -3.47 -13.75
N ASP A 110 -6.30 -4.09 -14.72
CA ASP A 110 -6.88 -5.42 -14.55
C ASP A 110 -5.83 -6.47 -14.19
N HIS A 111 -4.62 -6.39 -14.74
CA HIS A 111 -3.53 -7.28 -14.36
C HIS A 111 -3.14 -7.17 -12.89
N PHE A 112 -3.24 -5.97 -12.28
CA PHE A 112 -2.98 -5.81 -10.85
C PHE A 112 -4.12 -6.32 -10.00
N ILE A 113 -5.36 -6.19 -10.49
CA ILE A 113 -6.55 -6.79 -9.86
C ILE A 113 -6.44 -8.32 -9.87
N GLU A 114 -6.09 -8.93 -11.00
CA GLU A 114 -5.87 -10.38 -11.14
C GLU A 114 -4.75 -10.86 -10.19
N ASP A 115 -3.64 -10.12 -10.10
CA ASP A 115 -2.56 -10.44 -9.18
C ASP A 115 -3.07 -10.45 -7.73
N ALA A 116 -3.82 -9.42 -7.32
CA ALA A 116 -4.40 -9.34 -5.97
C ALA A 116 -5.39 -10.49 -5.69
N ILE A 117 -6.27 -10.80 -6.64
CA ILE A 117 -7.20 -11.95 -6.54
C ILE A 117 -6.41 -13.26 -6.39
N SER A 118 -5.34 -13.46 -7.17
CA SER A 118 -4.53 -14.67 -7.10
C SER A 118 -3.89 -14.87 -5.72
N VAL A 119 -3.49 -13.76 -5.07
CA VAL A 119 -2.96 -13.78 -3.70
C VAL A 119 -4.04 -14.18 -2.70
N ILE A 120 -5.22 -13.57 -2.78
CA ILE A 120 -6.33 -13.87 -1.89
C ILE A 120 -6.70 -15.36 -1.99
N GLU A 121 -6.89 -15.86 -3.21
CA GLU A 121 -7.27 -17.25 -3.45
C GLU A 121 -6.20 -18.26 -3.03
N PHE A 122 -4.92 -17.88 -3.11
CA PHE A 122 -3.83 -18.70 -2.58
C PHE A 122 -3.92 -18.87 -1.06
N PHE A 123 -4.10 -17.76 -0.33
CA PHE A 123 -4.13 -17.80 1.13
C PHE A 123 -5.46 -18.34 1.69
N LYS A 124 -6.58 -18.21 1.00
CA LYS A 124 -7.86 -18.84 1.38
C LYS A 124 -7.78 -20.38 1.49
N LYS A 125 -6.90 -21.00 0.72
CA LYS A 125 -6.68 -22.46 0.79
C LYS A 125 -5.93 -22.89 2.06
N ASN A 126 -5.29 -21.95 2.77
CA ASN A 126 -4.50 -22.24 3.97
C ASN A 126 -5.31 -21.99 5.24
N LYS A 127 -5.68 -23.07 5.95
CA LYS A 127 -6.47 -23.02 7.20
C LYS A 127 -5.78 -22.30 8.35
N LYS A 128 -4.50 -21.94 8.22
CA LYS A 128 -3.76 -21.17 9.24
C LYS A 128 -4.31 -19.76 9.40
N TYR A 129 -4.98 -19.20 8.39
CA TYR A 129 -5.51 -17.84 8.40
C TYR A 129 -7.03 -17.84 8.57
N LYS A 130 -7.51 -17.36 9.73
CA LYS A 130 -8.97 -17.33 10.06
C LYS A 130 -9.72 -16.25 9.29
N LYS A 131 -9.09 -15.08 9.17
CA LYS A 131 -9.63 -13.90 8.50
C LYS A 131 -8.58 -13.34 7.55
N ILE A 132 -8.97 -13.00 6.34
CA ILE A 132 -8.12 -12.36 5.35
C ILE A 132 -8.64 -10.95 5.14
N SER A 133 -7.83 -9.95 5.47
CA SER A 133 -8.09 -8.53 5.24
C SER A 133 -7.25 -8.05 4.07
N ILE A 134 -7.80 -7.16 3.26
CA ILE A 134 -7.05 -6.50 2.18
C ILE A 134 -6.77 -5.07 2.61
N ALA A 135 -5.50 -4.66 2.55
CA ALA A 135 -5.08 -3.30 2.81
C ALA A 135 -4.45 -2.70 1.54
N GLY A 136 -5.13 -1.76 0.92
CA GLY A 136 -4.69 -1.07 -0.28
C GLY A 136 -4.19 0.33 0.04
N HIS A 137 -3.01 0.69 -0.48
CA HIS A 137 -2.40 2.00 -0.35
C HIS A 137 -2.49 2.78 -1.67
N GLY A 138 -2.97 4.01 -1.64
CA GLY A 138 -3.11 4.85 -2.83
C GLY A 138 -3.90 4.17 -3.96
N GLN A 139 -3.29 3.93 -5.12
CA GLN A 139 -3.88 3.12 -6.21
C GLN A 139 -4.25 1.71 -5.76
N GLY A 140 -3.43 1.13 -4.86
CA GLY A 140 -3.71 -0.19 -4.29
C GLY A 140 -5.03 -0.24 -3.53
N SER A 141 -5.57 0.90 -3.07
CA SER A 141 -6.90 0.97 -2.47
C SER A 141 -7.98 0.60 -3.49
N LEU A 142 -7.98 1.19 -4.68
CA LEU A 142 -8.93 0.82 -5.74
C LEU A 142 -8.79 -0.65 -6.16
N ILE A 143 -7.56 -1.11 -6.38
CA ILE A 143 -7.29 -2.52 -6.73
C ILE A 143 -7.83 -3.44 -5.63
N GLY A 144 -7.60 -3.06 -4.36
CA GLY A 144 -8.05 -3.79 -3.19
C GLY A 144 -9.57 -3.84 -3.04
N MET A 145 -10.28 -2.73 -3.30
CA MET A 145 -11.75 -2.69 -3.32
C MET A 145 -12.30 -3.74 -4.27
N ILE A 146 -11.82 -3.76 -5.50
CA ILE A 146 -12.29 -4.69 -6.54
C ILE A 146 -11.92 -6.15 -6.21
N ALA A 147 -10.68 -6.38 -5.78
CA ALA A 147 -10.21 -7.73 -5.46
C ALA A 147 -10.89 -8.33 -4.22
N ALA A 148 -11.28 -7.50 -3.24
CA ALA A 148 -11.89 -7.95 -1.99
C ALA A 148 -13.33 -8.40 -2.12
N LYS A 149 -14.08 -7.94 -3.13
CA LYS A 149 -15.51 -8.24 -3.34
C LYS A 149 -15.78 -9.75 -3.30
N GLY A 150 -16.55 -10.21 -2.30
CA GLY A 150 -16.89 -11.62 -2.10
C GLY A 150 -15.71 -12.54 -1.79
N ARG A 151 -14.51 -12.00 -1.50
CA ARG A 151 -13.29 -12.79 -1.28
C ARG A 151 -12.61 -12.54 0.04
N ALA A 152 -12.69 -11.33 0.58
CA ALA A 152 -12.04 -10.95 1.84
C ALA A 152 -13.04 -10.84 2.99
N ASN A 153 -12.51 -10.80 4.22
CA ASN A 153 -13.31 -10.63 5.44
C ASN A 153 -13.42 -9.17 5.88
N SER A 154 -12.48 -8.31 5.46
CA SER A 154 -12.52 -6.86 5.68
C SER A 154 -11.60 -6.16 4.69
N PHE A 155 -11.79 -4.84 4.54
CA PHE A 155 -11.02 -4.00 3.65
C PHE A 155 -10.49 -2.76 4.39
N ILE A 156 -9.24 -2.38 4.09
CA ILE A 156 -8.56 -1.21 4.65
C ILE A 156 -8.10 -0.34 3.49
N SER A 157 -8.65 0.87 3.38
CA SER A 157 -8.21 1.91 2.45
C SER A 157 -7.20 2.81 3.14
N ILE A 158 -5.97 2.85 2.65
CA ILE A 158 -4.90 3.71 3.16
C ILE A 158 -4.63 4.77 2.10
N ALA A 159 -4.95 6.02 2.40
CA ALA A 159 -4.76 7.16 1.49
C ALA A 159 -5.29 6.90 0.05
N GLY A 160 -6.46 6.28 -0.06
CA GLY A 160 -7.10 5.97 -1.36
C GLY A 160 -7.86 7.15 -1.93
N ASN A 161 -7.91 7.32 -3.24
CA ASN A 161 -8.76 8.30 -3.88
C ASN A 161 -10.24 7.86 -3.88
N ALA A 162 -11.14 8.82 -3.77
CA ALA A 162 -12.59 8.64 -3.94
C ALA A 162 -13.04 8.87 -5.39
N MET A 163 -12.32 9.73 -6.11
CA MET A 163 -12.69 10.16 -7.46
C MET A 163 -12.05 9.27 -8.53
N PRO A 164 -12.68 9.19 -9.72
CA PRO A 164 -12.05 8.61 -10.90
C PRO A 164 -10.73 9.27 -11.27
N LEU A 165 -9.85 8.51 -11.90
CA LEU A 165 -8.48 8.92 -12.22
C LEU A 165 -8.41 10.25 -13.00
N ASP A 166 -9.23 10.41 -14.02
CA ASP A 166 -9.26 11.61 -14.85
C ASP A 166 -9.59 12.87 -14.04
N GLN A 167 -10.58 12.79 -13.15
CA GLN A 167 -10.95 13.90 -12.29
C GLN A 167 -9.81 14.28 -11.35
N VAL A 168 -9.16 13.29 -10.72
CA VAL A 168 -8.00 13.53 -9.85
C VAL A 168 -6.87 14.22 -10.62
N ILE A 169 -6.51 13.72 -11.80
CA ILE A 169 -5.41 14.27 -12.58
C ILE A 169 -5.76 15.67 -13.11
N ILE A 170 -6.97 15.89 -13.61
CA ILE A 170 -7.41 17.21 -14.10
C ILE A 170 -7.37 18.25 -12.96
N GLU A 171 -7.88 17.91 -11.77
CA GLU A 171 -7.81 18.79 -10.61
C GLU A 171 -6.37 19.10 -10.18
N GLN A 172 -5.49 18.11 -10.19
CA GLN A 172 -4.07 18.31 -9.87
C GLN A 172 -3.37 19.22 -10.90
N ILE A 173 -3.63 19.00 -12.19
CA ILE A 173 -3.10 19.85 -13.27
C ILE A 173 -3.63 21.28 -13.13
N ALA A 174 -4.91 21.49 -12.86
CA ALA A 174 -5.50 22.81 -12.66
C ALA A 174 -4.82 23.60 -11.54
N LYS A 175 -4.37 22.91 -10.46
CA LYS A 175 -3.65 23.52 -9.34
C LYS A 175 -2.16 23.78 -9.63
N GLN A 176 -1.50 22.87 -10.35
CA GLN A 176 -0.04 22.91 -10.55
C GLN A 176 0.38 23.63 -11.81
N ALA A 177 -0.42 23.55 -12.88
CA ALA A 177 -0.18 24.12 -14.20
C ALA A 177 -1.49 24.63 -14.82
N PRO A 178 -2.06 25.74 -14.28
CA PRO A 178 -3.34 26.29 -14.76
C PRO A 178 -3.34 26.52 -16.27
N GLY A 179 -4.41 26.07 -16.93
CA GLY A 179 -4.59 26.14 -18.38
C GLY A 179 -4.31 24.83 -19.10
N LEU A 180 -3.48 23.93 -18.56
CA LEU A 180 -3.27 22.59 -19.12
C LEU A 180 -4.40 21.60 -18.77
N ASP A 181 -5.20 21.89 -17.75
CA ASP A 181 -6.37 21.11 -17.32
C ASP A 181 -7.38 20.89 -18.43
N LYS A 182 -7.61 21.90 -19.28
CA LYS A 182 -8.52 21.79 -20.42
C LYS A 182 -8.00 20.81 -21.47
N SER A 183 -6.69 20.85 -21.75
CA SER A 183 -6.06 19.91 -22.67
C SER A 183 -6.08 18.49 -22.12
N ALA A 184 -5.83 18.33 -20.81
CA ALA A 184 -5.95 17.04 -20.15
C ALA A 184 -7.38 16.47 -20.22
N ALA A 185 -8.40 17.29 -20.00
CA ALA A 185 -9.80 16.89 -20.11
C ALA A 185 -10.15 16.37 -21.52
N VAL A 186 -9.70 17.07 -22.57
CA VAL A 186 -9.88 16.62 -23.97
C VAL A 186 -9.20 15.28 -24.21
N ALA A 187 -7.97 15.09 -23.75
CA ALA A 187 -7.23 13.85 -23.89
C ALA A 187 -7.92 12.68 -23.16
N PHE A 188 -8.40 12.88 -21.95
CA PHE A 188 -9.15 11.85 -21.22
C PHE A 188 -10.46 11.48 -21.91
N GLU A 189 -11.21 12.45 -22.45
CA GLU A 189 -12.41 12.18 -23.25
C GLU A 189 -12.10 11.36 -24.52
N GLN A 190 -10.99 11.66 -25.21
CA GLN A 190 -10.54 10.84 -26.33
C GLN A 190 -10.20 9.42 -25.89
N LEU A 191 -9.46 9.24 -24.78
CA LEU A 191 -9.15 7.91 -24.25
C LEU A 191 -10.42 7.10 -23.93
N LYS A 192 -11.43 7.74 -23.33
CA LYS A 192 -12.70 7.08 -23.01
C LYS A 192 -13.48 6.69 -24.27
N LYS A 193 -13.58 7.58 -25.26
CA LYS A 193 -14.42 7.39 -26.46
C LYS A 193 -13.78 6.49 -27.50
N SER A 194 -12.51 6.73 -27.84
CA SER A 194 -11.81 6.06 -28.93
C SER A 194 -10.70 5.11 -28.48
N GLY A 195 -10.38 5.11 -27.19
CA GLY A 195 -9.29 4.33 -26.63
C GLY A 195 -7.90 4.92 -26.89
N ARG A 196 -7.83 6.11 -27.50
CA ARG A 196 -6.58 6.77 -27.84
C ARG A 196 -6.71 8.28 -27.75
N ALA A 197 -5.78 8.94 -27.06
CA ALA A 197 -5.61 10.38 -27.06
C ALA A 197 -4.52 10.77 -28.06
N THR A 198 -4.83 11.69 -28.97
CA THR A 198 -3.90 12.21 -29.99
C THR A 198 -3.80 13.72 -29.94
N GLU A 199 -4.73 14.39 -29.28
CA GLU A 199 -4.80 15.84 -29.16
C GLU A 199 -4.61 16.23 -27.70
N TYR A 200 -3.40 16.60 -27.33
CA TYR A 200 -3.06 17.12 -26.00
C TYR A 200 -1.81 18.02 -26.08
N ASP A 201 -1.68 18.90 -25.11
CA ASP A 201 -0.50 19.76 -25.01
C ASP A 201 0.76 18.91 -24.78
N PRO A 202 1.88 19.17 -25.50
CA PRO A 202 3.12 18.41 -25.33
C PRO A 202 3.65 18.35 -23.89
N ALA A 203 3.34 19.34 -23.06
CA ALA A 203 3.69 19.33 -21.64
C ALA A 203 3.02 18.16 -20.87
N LEU A 204 1.97 17.56 -21.41
CA LEU A 204 1.24 16.42 -20.83
C LEU A 204 1.72 15.05 -21.36
N GLU A 205 2.80 15.02 -22.15
CA GLU A 205 3.35 13.79 -22.76
C GLU A 205 3.64 12.71 -21.70
N SER A 206 4.13 13.09 -20.51
CA SER A 206 4.39 12.14 -19.43
C SER A 206 3.15 11.38 -18.96
N ILE A 207 1.95 11.93 -19.19
CA ILE A 207 0.65 11.34 -18.81
C ILE A 207 0.01 10.60 -19.98
N PHE A 208 0.10 11.17 -21.20
CA PHE A 208 -0.64 10.68 -22.36
C PHE A 208 0.23 10.04 -23.45
N ARG A 209 1.54 9.81 -23.20
CA ARG A 209 2.40 9.10 -24.16
C ARG A 209 1.81 7.75 -24.55
N TYR A 210 2.04 7.37 -25.80
CA TYR A 210 1.40 6.24 -26.44
C TYR A 210 1.41 4.94 -25.62
N ASP A 211 2.57 4.58 -25.06
CA ASP A 211 2.74 3.31 -24.33
C ASP A 211 1.99 3.27 -23.00
N LEU A 212 1.66 4.43 -22.41
CA LEU A 212 0.91 4.52 -21.15
C LEU A 212 -0.61 4.49 -21.37
N GLN A 213 -1.11 4.84 -22.57
CA GLN A 213 -2.54 4.97 -22.83
C GLN A 213 -3.36 3.69 -22.56
N PRO A 214 -2.89 2.48 -22.91
CA PRO A 214 -3.62 1.25 -22.57
C PRO A 214 -3.85 1.08 -21.07
N PHE A 215 -2.83 1.39 -20.26
CA PHE A 215 -2.93 1.38 -18.82
C PHE A 215 -3.92 2.42 -18.29
N MET A 216 -3.81 3.66 -18.74
CA MET A 216 -4.73 4.74 -18.36
C MET A 216 -6.17 4.40 -18.71
N ARG A 217 -6.40 3.87 -19.92
CA ARG A 217 -7.72 3.45 -20.37
C ARG A 217 -8.33 2.38 -19.50
N SER A 218 -7.55 1.38 -19.09
CA SER A 218 -8.04 0.32 -18.20
C SER A 218 -8.41 0.88 -16.81
N TRP A 219 -7.64 1.85 -16.32
CA TRP A 219 -7.93 2.48 -15.02
C TRP A 219 -9.17 3.37 -15.04
N LEU A 220 -9.41 4.08 -16.15
CA LEU A 220 -10.59 4.95 -16.34
C LEU A 220 -11.94 4.21 -16.31
N GLN A 221 -11.94 2.88 -16.33
CA GLN A 221 -13.15 2.07 -16.23
C GLN A 221 -13.70 1.97 -14.80
N TYR A 222 -12.90 2.39 -13.80
CA TYR A 222 -13.23 2.20 -12.40
C TYR A 222 -13.42 3.53 -11.66
N ASN A 223 -14.48 3.60 -10.89
CA ASN A 223 -14.78 4.71 -9.98
C ASN A 223 -14.66 4.24 -8.53
N PRO A 224 -13.65 4.72 -7.76
CA PRO A 224 -13.45 4.24 -6.38
C PRO A 224 -14.67 4.40 -5.48
N SER A 225 -15.45 5.48 -5.64
CA SER A 225 -16.68 5.70 -4.85
C SER A 225 -17.77 4.67 -5.16
N GLU A 226 -17.86 4.19 -6.40
CA GLU A 226 -18.81 3.14 -6.77
C GLU A 226 -18.30 1.77 -6.29
N GLU A 227 -16.99 1.51 -6.45
CA GLU A 227 -16.37 0.24 -6.08
C GLU A 227 -16.45 -0.05 -4.57
N ILE A 228 -16.26 1.00 -3.73
CA ILE A 228 -16.29 0.83 -2.27
C ILE A 228 -17.68 0.55 -1.73
N VAL A 229 -18.70 1.12 -2.34
CA VAL A 229 -20.13 0.92 -1.93
C VAL A 229 -20.56 -0.54 -2.13
N GLU A 230 -19.98 -1.24 -3.09
CA GLU A 230 -20.28 -2.65 -3.36
C GLU A 230 -19.63 -3.63 -2.35
N LEU A 231 -18.85 -3.13 -1.39
CA LEU A 231 -18.23 -3.96 -0.36
C LEU A 231 -19.21 -4.24 0.78
N GLU A 232 -19.67 -5.49 0.89
CA GLU A 232 -20.53 -5.98 1.97
C GLU A 232 -19.75 -6.47 3.21
N ILE A 233 -18.54 -5.96 3.39
CA ILE A 233 -17.61 -6.34 4.47
C ILE A 233 -17.20 -5.10 5.28
N PRO A 234 -16.74 -5.25 6.54
CA PRO A 234 -16.20 -4.14 7.32
C PRO A 234 -15.10 -3.37 6.57
N ILE A 235 -15.15 -2.04 6.65
CA ILE A 235 -14.23 -1.14 5.95
C ILE A 235 -13.58 -0.21 6.98
N LEU A 236 -12.25 -0.05 6.90
CA LEU A 236 -11.49 0.99 7.60
C LEU A 236 -10.88 1.94 6.57
N ILE A 237 -11.10 3.24 6.73
CA ILE A 237 -10.55 4.29 5.87
C ILE A 237 -9.56 5.12 6.68
N MET A 238 -8.31 5.24 6.19
CA MET A 238 -7.19 5.84 6.91
C MET A 238 -6.54 6.96 6.10
N TYR A 239 -6.38 8.15 6.71
CA TYR A 239 -5.77 9.33 6.09
C TYR A 239 -4.94 10.14 7.07
N GLY A 240 -4.01 10.95 6.51
CA GLY A 240 -3.20 11.93 7.24
C GLY A 240 -3.29 13.33 6.64
N ASP A 241 -3.21 14.37 7.49
CA ASP A 241 -3.29 15.78 7.08
C ASP A 241 -2.01 16.31 6.39
N LYS A 242 -0.92 15.55 6.45
CA LYS A 242 0.34 15.90 5.76
C LYS A 242 0.53 15.12 4.45
N ASP A 243 -0.51 14.44 3.97
CA ASP A 243 -0.47 13.80 2.66
C ASP A 243 -0.39 14.86 1.55
N LEU A 244 0.68 14.78 0.72
CA LEU A 244 0.89 15.68 -0.42
C LEU A 244 0.41 15.07 -1.74
N GLN A 245 -0.05 13.82 -1.73
CA GLN A 245 -0.49 13.09 -2.93
C GLN A 245 -2.00 12.95 -2.98
N VAL A 246 -2.62 12.62 -1.85
CA VAL A 246 -4.07 12.44 -1.74
C VAL A 246 -4.62 13.42 -0.71
N GLU A 247 -5.41 14.36 -1.19
CA GLU A 247 -6.00 15.40 -0.34
C GLU A 247 -7.05 14.84 0.62
N THR A 248 -7.20 15.45 1.80
CA THR A 248 -8.18 15.04 2.80
C THR A 248 -9.63 15.08 2.29
N ALA A 249 -9.92 15.92 1.30
CA ALA A 249 -11.23 15.95 0.63
C ALA A 249 -11.61 14.61 -0.02
N GLN A 250 -10.62 13.78 -0.43
CA GLN A 250 -10.89 12.43 -0.93
C GLN A 250 -11.40 11.51 0.18
N ALA A 251 -10.87 11.68 1.40
CA ALA A 251 -11.32 10.96 2.57
C ALA A 251 -12.78 11.30 2.93
N GLU A 252 -13.12 12.59 2.89
CA GLU A 252 -14.47 13.07 3.18
C GLU A 252 -15.49 12.52 2.17
N LYS A 253 -15.13 12.51 0.87
CA LYS A 253 -15.95 11.89 -0.17
C LYS A 253 -16.18 10.39 0.04
N LEU A 254 -15.15 9.62 0.42
CA LEU A 254 -15.33 8.20 0.76
C LEU A 254 -16.23 8.02 1.99
N LYS A 255 -16.09 8.88 2.99
CA LYS A 255 -16.95 8.84 4.18
C LYS A 255 -18.44 9.13 3.86
N GLU A 256 -18.68 10.03 2.90
CA GLU A 256 -20.05 10.34 2.45
C GLU A 256 -20.73 9.14 1.80
N VAL A 257 -19.99 8.35 0.99
CA VAL A 257 -20.57 7.22 0.26
C VAL A 257 -20.62 5.93 1.09
N VAL A 258 -19.77 5.77 2.12
CA VAL A 258 -19.79 4.63 3.05
C VAL A 258 -19.75 5.10 4.51
N PRO A 259 -20.82 5.78 5.00
CA PRO A 259 -20.85 6.38 6.33
C PRO A 259 -20.73 5.35 7.46
N GLN A 260 -20.99 4.07 7.19
CA GLN A 260 -20.84 2.96 8.13
C GLN A 260 -19.41 2.48 8.29
N ALA A 261 -18.45 2.93 7.45
CA ALA A 261 -17.06 2.54 7.56
C ALA A 261 -16.40 3.15 8.81
N ASP A 262 -15.47 2.43 9.41
CA ASP A 262 -14.58 2.98 10.42
C ASP A 262 -13.63 4.01 9.78
N PHE A 263 -13.37 5.09 10.51
CA PHE A 263 -12.57 6.21 10.01
C PHE A 263 -11.42 6.52 10.96
N LEU A 264 -10.18 6.51 10.44
CA LEU A 264 -9.00 6.91 11.18
C LEU A 264 -8.28 8.05 10.46
N PHE A 265 -8.42 9.24 11.00
CA PHE A 265 -7.67 10.41 10.60
C PHE A 265 -6.50 10.65 11.55
N VAL A 266 -5.27 10.69 11.02
CA VAL A 266 -4.04 10.81 11.82
C VAL A 266 -3.38 12.16 11.56
N GLN A 267 -3.30 12.98 12.60
CA GLN A 267 -2.63 14.29 12.53
C GLN A 267 -1.12 14.12 12.30
N ASN A 268 -0.54 15.03 11.53
CA ASN A 268 0.86 15.05 11.15
C ASN A 268 1.34 13.83 10.38
N MET A 269 0.47 12.99 9.87
CA MET A 269 0.83 11.84 9.05
C MET A 269 0.85 12.20 7.57
N ASN A 270 1.90 11.76 6.87
CA ASN A 270 2.00 11.89 5.43
C ASN A 270 1.55 10.61 4.70
N HIS A 271 1.61 10.65 3.36
CA HIS A 271 1.19 9.57 2.48
C HIS A 271 1.83 8.21 2.80
N ILE A 272 3.10 8.20 3.21
CA ILE A 272 3.84 6.97 3.57
C ILE A 272 3.80 6.69 5.08
N LEU A 273 2.75 7.11 5.78
CA LEU A 273 2.42 6.78 7.18
C LEU A 273 3.45 7.25 8.22
N LYS A 274 4.26 8.26 7.89
CA LYS A 274 5.31 8.78 8.77
C LYS A 274 4.93 10.12 9.38
N GLU A 275 5.38 10.37 10.61
CA GLU A 275 5.18 11.65 11.28
C GLU A 275 6.00 12.76 10.61
N ILE A 276 5.34 13.89 10.31
CA ILE A 276 5.92 15.08 9.73
C ILE A 276 5.77 16.24 10.73
N LYS A 277 6.88 16.61 11.36
CA LYS A 277 6.95 17.72 12.34
C LYS A 277 7.27 19.06 11.69
N GLY A 278 7.91 19.02 10.53
CA GLY A 278 8.30 20.18 9.76
C GLY A 278 7.34 20.50 8.63
N GLY A 279 7.80 21.38 7.71
CA GLY A 279 7.07 21.75 6.52
C GLY A 279 7.27 20.76 5.36
N ARG A 280 6.99 21.25 4.13
CA ARG A 280 7.06 20.45 2.90
C ARG A 280 8.41 19.78 2.66
N LEU A 281 9.53 20.44 3.04
CA LEU A 281 10.87 19.86 2.90
C LEU A 281 11.07 18.64 3.80
N ASP A 282 10.58 18.67 5.05
CA ASP A 282 10.63 17.54 5.96
C ASP A 282 9.80 16.35 5.42
N ASN A 283 8.64 16.67 4.85
CA ASN A 283 7.79 15.68 4.21
C ASN A 283 8.51 14.97 3.04
N HIS A 284 9.12 15.71 2.11
CA HIS A 284 9.89 15.13 1.01
C HIS A 284 11.09 14.30 1.48
N LYS A 285 11.82 14.74 2.51
CA LYS A 285 12.95 13.97 3.08
C LYS A 285 12.52 12.61 3.63
N SER A 286 11.34 12.54 4.22
CA SER A 286 10.82 11.31 4.85
C SER A 286 10.74 10.12 3.89
N TYR A 287 10.62 10.37 2.59
CA TYR A 287 10.58 9.33 1.55
C TYR A 287 11.92 8.59 1.37
N ASN A 288 13.02 9.16 1.87
CA ASN A 288 14.36 8.57 1.86
C ASN A 288 14.92 8.34 3.26
N GLU A 289 14.04 8.21 4.25
CA GLU A 289 14.41 7.94 5.64
C GLU A 289 13.77 6.62 6.12
N PRO A 290 14.37 5.46 5.76
CA PRO A 290 13.81 4.16 6.10
C PRO A 290 13.67 3.92 7.61
N PHE A 291 14.48 4.62 8.44
CA PHE A 291 14.43 4.49 9.90
C PHE A 291 13.42 5.43 10.58
N ARG A 292 12.79 6.37 9.84
CA ARG A 292 11.71 7.19 10.39
C ARG A 292 10.53 6.27 10.73
N LYS A 293 10.07 6.36 11.97
CA LYS A 293 9.01 5.48 12.49
C LYS A 293 7.67 5.75 11.81
N ILE A 294 6.89 4.68 11.67
CA ILE A 294 5.48 4.76 11.30
C ILE A 294 4.70 5.34 12.48
N MET A 295 3.63 6.06 12.19
CA MET A 295 2.71 6.56 13.21
C MET A 295 2.11 5.40 14.01
N PRO A 296 2.23 5.41 15.37
CA PRO A 296 1.70 4.33 16.21
C PRO A 296 0.18 4.12 16.06
N GLU A 297 -0.55 5.19 15.75
CA GLU A 297 -2.00 5.18 15.54
C GLU A 297 -2.40 4.27 14.37
N ILE A 298 -1.54 4.16 13.34
CA ILE A 298 -1.75 3.25 12.21
C ILE A 298 -1.69 1.80 12.67
N ILE A 299 -0.66 1.46 13.46
CA ILE A 299 -0.46 0.10 13.95
C ILE A 299 -1.61 -0.30 14.86
N SER A 300 -1.99 0.57 15.81
CA SER A 300 -3.11 0.31 16.74
C SER A 300 -4.45 0.29 16.02
N GLY A 301 -4.71 1.22 15.08
CA GLY A 301 -5.95 1.28 14.31
C GLY A 301 -6.16 0.01 13.47
N ILE A 302 -5.15 -0.41 12.72
CA ILE A 302 -5.21 -1.66 11.94
C ILE A 302 -5.37 -2.87 12.87
N THR A 303 -4.61 -2.92 13.97
CA THR A 303 -4.68 -4.04 14.92
C THR A 303 -6.08 -4.20 15.52
N ASN A 304 -6.65 -3.10 16.00
CA ASN A 304 -7.99 -3.11 16.60
C ASN A 304 -9.06 -3.51 15.58
N PHE A 305 -9.01 -2.96 14.37
CA PHE A 305 -9.97 -3.27 13.31
C PHE A 305 -9.94 -4.74 12.87
N VAL A 306 -8.76 -5.31 12.66
CA VAL A 306 -8.61 -6.68 12.16
C VAL A 306 -8.93 -7.74 13.21
N LYS A 307 -8.82 -7.40 14.50
CA LYS A 307 -9.11 -8.31 15.62
C LYS A 307 -10.55 -8.31 16.10
N GLN A 308 -11.37 -7.37 15.65
CA GLN A 308 -12.83 -7.40 15.86
C GLN A 308 -13.44 -8.61 15.13
#